data_931c4b82b7406629f56a07efab90933a
#
_entry.id   931c4b82b7406629f56a07efab90933a
#
_cell.length_a   1.000
_cell.length_b   1.000
_cell.length_c   1.000
_cell.angle_alpha   90.00
_cell.angle_beta   90.00
_cell.angle_gamma   90.00
#
_symmetry.space_group_name_H-M   'P 1'
#
loop_
_entity.id
_entity.type
_entity.pdbx_description
1 polymer ?
#
loop_
_entity_poly.entity_id
_entity_poly.type
_entity_poly.pdbx_seq_one_letter_code
_entity_poly.pdbx_strand_id
1 'polypeptide(L)'
;AALEPGVVLAGAEGGGYMFPEFLPAYDAVMSLVKLLELLTRAEQRLEDVVDSLPPSHVVRVDVATPWESKGTVMRRLVERLNGEKTVTIDGVKAFRGRDWALVIPHPQEPVVRVWAEADDPEGSRSMAAEFAALVEELRG
;
A
#
# COMPACT_ATOMS: atom_id res chain seq x y z
N ALA A 1 -12.38 7.26 5.23
CA ALA A 1 -12.31 5.81 5.56
C ALA A 1 -12.54 5.56 7.05
N ALA A 2 -11.66 6.02 7.98
CA ALA A 2 -11.78 5.69 9.41
C ALA A 2 -13.10 6.14 10.08
N LEU A 3 -13.80 7.11 9.54
CA LEU A 3 -15.09 7.61 10.04
C LEU A 3 -16.31 6.99 9.37
N GLU A 4 -16.12 6.01 8.50
CA GLU A 4 -17.23 5.31 7.88
C GLU A 4 -17.91 4.37 8.89
N PRO A 5 -19.25 4.26 8.84
CA PRO A 5 -19.99 3.36 9.75
C PRO A 5 -19.50 1.91 9.67
N GLY A 6 -19.24 1.30 10.81
CA GLY A 6 -18.82 -0.10 10.91
C GLY A 6 -17.30 -0.32 10.81
N VAL A 7 -16.50 0.73 10.62
CA VAL A 7 -15.04 0.62 10.71
C VAL A 7 -14.63 0.56 12.18
N VAL A 8 -14.05 -0.55 12.57
CA VAL A 8 -13.56 -0.77 13.96
C VAL A 8 -12.06 -0.60 14.09
N LEU A 9 -11.32 -0.72 12.98
CA LEU A 9 -9.87 -0.57 12.91
C LEU A 9 -9.49 0.03 11.55
N ALA A 10 -8.61 1.01 11.55
CA ALA A 10 -7.92 1.48 10.37
C ALA A 10 -6.42 1.54 10.64
N GLY A 11 -5.63 1.23 9.62
CA GLY A 11 -4.18 1.23 9.72
C GLY A 11 -3.53 1.74 8.45
N ALA A 12 -2.27 2.14 8.56
CA ALA A 12 -1.44 2.53 7.43
C ALA A 12 -0.12 1.75 7.45
N GLU A 13 0.49 1.62 6.31
CA GLU A 13 1.78 0.93 6.12
C GLU A 13 2.89 1.48 7.02
N GLY A 14 2.88 2.77 7.31
CA GLY A 14 3.81 3.42 8.23
C GLY A 14 3.65 3.05 9.72
N GLY A 15 2.73 2.11 10.05
CA GLY A 15 2.58 1.55 11.40
C GLY A 15 1.63 2.34 12.31
N GLY A 16 0.86 3.27 11.78
CA GLY A 16 -0.20 3.95 12.54
C GLY A 16 -1.49 3.14 12.55
N TYR A 17 -2.12 3.01 13.73
CA TYR A 17 -3.44 2.39 13.88
C TYR A 17 -4.43 3.34 14.55
N MET A 18 -5.67 3.31 14.07
CA MET A 18 -6.81 4.04 14.62
C MET A 18 -7.89 3.07 15.07
N PHE A 19 -8.45 3.34 16.21
CA PHE A 19 -9.62 2.63 16.74
C PHE A 19 -10.77 3.66 16.82
N PRO A 20 -11.60 3.79 15.78
CA PRO A 20 -12.56 4.88 15.64
C PRO A 20 -13.55 5.02 16.80
N GLU A 21 -13.90 3.91 17.45
CA GLU A 21 -14.76 3.92 18.65
C GLU A 21 -14.11 4.63 19.85
N PHE A 22 -12.77 4.64 19.93
CA PHE A 22 -12.02 5.33 20.97
C PHE A 22 -11.58 6.73 20.50
N LEU A 23 -10.82 6.76 19.38
CA LEU A 23 -10.30 8.00 18.79
C LEU A 23 -10.05 7.78 17.29
N PRO A 24 -10.64 8.60 16.39
CA PRO A 24 -10.39 8.51 14.96
C PRO A 24 -9.06 9.19 14.54
N ALA A 25 -8.00 8.89 15.28
CA ALA A 25 -6.63 9.34 15.04
C ALA A 25 -5.65 8.22 15.42
N TYR A 26 -4.42 8.31 14.92
CA TYR A 26 -3.38 7.37 15.29
C TYR A 26 -3.06 7.46 16.77
N ASP A 27 -3.12 6.30 17.47
CA ASP A 27 -2.84 6.20 18.90
C ASP A 27 -1.97 4.96 19.18
N ALA A 28 -0.72 5.19 19.55
CA ALA A 28 0.24 4.13 19.83
C ALA A 28 -0.06 3.41 21.15
N VAL A 29 -0.58 4.14 22.16
CA VAL A 29 -0.91 3.56 23.47
C VAL A 29 -2.10 2.63 23.34
N MET A 30 -3.17 3.08 22.67
CA MET A 30 -4.33 2.24 22.39
C MET A 30 -3.95 1.03 21.54
N SER A 31 -3.05 1.20 20.56
CA SER A 31 -2.57 0.08 19.74
C SER A 31 -1.88 -0.99 20.60
N LEU A 32 -1.03 -0.58 21.55
CA LEU A 32 -0.39 -1.50 22.48
C LEU A 32 -1.41 -2.21 23.37
N VAL A 33 -2.37 -1.47 23.94
CA VAL A 33 -3.43 -2.05 24.79
C VAL A 33 -4.25 -3.07 24.00
N LYS A 34 -4.63 -2.76 22.78
CA LYS A 34 -5.40 -3.68 21.90
C LYS A 34 -4.59 -4.91 21.50
N LEU A 35 -3.29 -4.77 21.27
CA LEU A 35 -2.43 -5.92 21.03
C LEU A 35 -2.36 -6.85 22.26
N LEU A 36 -2.14 -6.30 23.44
CA LEU A 36 -2.11 -7.08 24.68
C LEU A 36 -3.46 -7.76 24.98
N GLU A 37 -4.57 -7.06 24.74
CA GLU A 37 -5.91 -7.62 24.84
C GLU A 37 -6.11 -8.81 23.88
N LEU A 38 -5.67 -8.66 22.62
CA LEU A 38 -5.73 -9.72 21.62
C LEU A 38 -4.96 -10.97 22.06
N LEU A 39 -3.68 -10.79 22.44
CA LEU A 39 -2.81 -11.91 22.86
C LEU A 39 -3.36 -12.62 24.10
N THR A 40 -3.91 -11.86 25.06
CA THR A 40 -4.50 -12.41 26.28
C THR A 40 -5.75 -13.21 25.96
N ARG A 41 -6.64 -12.70 25.10
CA ARG A 41 -7.88 -13.39 24.72
C ARG A 41 -7.62 -14.63 23.86
N ALA A 42 -6.60 -14.57 23.01
CA ALA A 42 -6.21 -15.67 22.14
C ALA A 42 -5.40 -16.75 22.88
N GLU A 43 -4.91 -16.45 24.10
CA GLU A 43 -3.98 -17.31 24.84
C GLU A 43 -2.74 -17.69 24.00
N GLN A 44 -2.26 -16.76 23.17
CA GLN A 44 -1.15 -16.97 22.24
C GLN A 44 0.01 -16.02 22.53
N ARG A 45 1.22 -16.44 22.17
CA ARG A 45 2.39 -15.59 22.16
C ARG A 45 2.42 -14.77 20.85
N LEU A 46 3.02 -13.60 20.90
CA LEU A 46 3.13 -12.74 19.71
C LEU A 46 3.82 -13.46 18.55
N GLU A 47 4.85 -14.25 18.83
CA GLU A 47 5.59 -15.02 17.82
C GLU A 47 4.66 -16.03 17.12
N ASP A 48 3.81 -16.76 17.86
CA ASP A 48 2.89 -17.75 17.29
C ASP A 48 1.85 -17.07 16.35
N VAL A 49 1.39 -15.88 16.75
CA VAL A 49 0.49 -15.06 15.90
C VAL A 49 1.20 -14.62 14.63
N VAL A 50 2.42 -14.11 14.74
CA VAL A 50 3.22 -13.65 13.58
C VAL A 50 3.50 -14.81 12.62
N ASP A 51 3.90 -15.97 13.14
CA ASP A 51 4.20 -17.15 12.33
C ASP A 51 2.97 -17.75 11.64
N SER A 52 1.77 -17.47 12.18
CA SER A 52 0.50 -17.88 11.57
C SER A 52 0.03 -17.00 10.41
N LEU A 53 0.62 -15.79 10.25
CA LEU A 53 0.23 -14.88 9.18
C LEU A 53 0.71 -15.40 7.82
N PRO A 54 -0.11 -15.24 6.76
CA PRO A 54 0.33 -15.58 5.43
C PRO A 54 1.53 -14.70 5.02
N PRO A 55 2.50 -15.25 4.27
CA PRO A 55 3.61 -14.45 3.78
C PRO A 55 3.11 -13.32 2.86
N SER A 56 3.71 -12.15 2.98
CA SER A 56 3.47 -11.01 2.11
C SER A 56 4.78 -10.61 1.43
N HIS A 57 4.72 -10.44 0.13
CA HIS A 57 5.89 -10.17 -0.71
C HIS A 57 5.80 -8.78 -1.35
N VAL A 58 5.48 -7.77 -0.54
CA VAL A 58 5.40 -6.38 -1.02
C VAL A 58 6.79 -5.83 -1.32
N VAL A 59 6.95 -5.27 -2.52
CA VAL A 59 8.16 -4.57 -2.96
C VAL A 59 7.83 -3.11 -3.25
N ARG A 60 8.74 -2.20 -2.89
CA ARG A 60 8.66 -0.77 -3.19
C ARG A 60 9.83 -0.32 -4.04
N VAL A 61 9.53 0.48 -5.06
CA VAL A 61 10.53 1.17 -5.89
C VAL A 61 10.14 2.65 -5.98
N ASP A 62 11.09 3.55 -5.75
CA ASP A 62 10.92 4.98 -5.91
C ASP A 62 11.57 5.42 -7.23
N VAL A 63 10.79 5.96 -8.16
CA VAL A 63 11.22 6.43 -9.46
C VAL A 63 11.37 7.95 -9.43
N ALA A 64 12.60 8.45 -9.64
CA ALA A 64 12.87 9.89 -9.69
C ALA A 64 11.99 10.56 -10.75
N THR A 65 11.13 11.48 -10.33
CA THR A 65 10.15 12.14 -11.20
C THR A 65 10.03 13.60 -10.77
N PRO A 66 10.46 14.55 -11.61
CA PRO A 66 10.31 15.97 -11.33
C PRO A 66 8.85 16.34 -10.99
N TRP A 67 8.68 17.35 -10.16
CA TRP A 67 7.36 17.77 -9.67
C TRP A 67 6.39 18.07 -10.81
N GLU A 68 6.87 18.79 -11.82
CA GLU A 68 6.13 19.21 -13.00
C GLU A 68 5.69 18.02 -13.88
N SER A 69 6.42 16.91 -13.83
CA SER A 69 6.13 15.71 -14.64
C SER A 69 5.13 14.77 -13.99
N LYS A 70 4.96 14.81 -12.66
CA LYS A 70 4.11 13.85 -11.92
C LYS A 70 2.69 13.76 -12.46
N GLY A 71 2.04 14.91 -12.66
CA GLY A 71 0.67 14.94 -13.17
C GLY A 71 0.55 14.35 -14.58
N THR A 72 1.52 14.63 -15.43
CA THR A 72 1.57 14.06 -16.79
C THR A 72 1.80 12.57 -16.77
N VAL A 73 2.73 12.08 -15.94
CA VAL A 73 2.99 10.64 -15.77
C VAL A 73 1.72 9.92 -15.30
N MET A 74 1.05 10.42 -14.27
CA MET A 74 -0.16 9.79 -13.74
C MET A 74 -1.30 9.74 -14.76
N ARG A 75 -1.51 10.82 -15.51
CA ARG A 75 -2.52 10.84 -16.58
C ARG A 75 -2.20 9.83 -17.68
N ARG A 76 -0.96 9.83 -18.20
CA ARG A 76 -0.52 8.89 -19.24
C ARG A 76 -0.58 7.44 -18.73
N LEU A 77 -0.30 7.20 -17.45
CA LEU A 77 -0.42 5.88 -16.85
C LEU A 77 -1.86 5.36 -16.87
N VAL A 78 -2.83 6.19 -16.52
CA VAL A 78 -4.26 5.84 -16.63
C VAL A 78 -4.63 5.50 -18.07
N GLU A 79 -4.17 6.32 -19.04
CA GLU A 79 -4.41 6.09 -20.47
C GLU A 79 -3.76 4.76 -20.94
N ARG A 80 -2.54 4.47 -20.49
CA ARG A 80 -1.78 3.26 -20.85
C ARG A 80 -2.40 1.98 -20.30
N LEU A 81 -2.99 2.05 -19.12
CA LEU A 81 -3.65 0.93 -18.44
C LEU A 81 -5.14 0.82 -18.80
N ASN A 82 -5.60 1.55 -19.81
CA ASN A 82 -6.98 1.46 -20.29
C ASN A 82 -7.31 0.03 -20.76
N GLY A 83 -8.33 -0.57 -20.17
CA GLY A 83 -8.72 -1.97 -20.40
C GLY A 83 -8.20 -2.95 -19.35
N GLU A 84 -7.26 -2.55 -18.48
CA GLU A 84 -6.88 -3.33 -17.29
C GLU A 84 -7.83 -3.02 -16.12
N LYS A 85 -7.92 -3.96 -15.18
CA LYS A 85 -8.66 -3.73 -13.93
C LYS A 85 -7.88 -2.77 -13.04
N THR A 86 -8.33 -1.53 -12.95
CA THR A 86 -7.66 -0.48 -12.15
C THR A 86 -8.59 0.17 -11.14
N VAL A 87 -8.00 0.72 -10.08
CA VAL A 87 -8.64 1.60 -9.10
C VAL A 87 -7.79 2.86 -8.97
N THR A 88 -8.43 4.03 -9.05
CA THR A 88 -7.78 5.34 -9.04
C THR A 88 -8.17 6.14 -7.79
N ILE A 89 -7.67 5.72 -6.62
CA ILE A 89 -7.82 6.45 -5.35
C ILE A 89 -6.41 6.80 -4.88
N ASP A 90 -6.10 8.08 -4.77
CA ASP A 90 -4.78 8.61 -4.37
C ASP A 90 -3.59 8.21 -5.28
N GLY A 91 -3.85 7.43 -6.32
CA GLY A 91 -2.89 6.89 -7.27
C GLY A 91 -3.57 5.97 -8.27
N VAL A 92 -2.80 5.10 -8.92
CA VAL A 92 -3.33 4.08 -9.85
C VAL A 92 -2.92 2.71 -9.35
N LYS A 93 -3.89 1.91 -8.93
CA LYS A 93 -3.70 0.50 -8.57
C LYS A 93 -4.22 -0.39 -9.71
N ALA A 94 -3.32 -1.17 -10.30
CA ALA A 94 -3.64 -2.16 -11.34
C ALA A 94 -3.63 -3.57 -10.74
N PHE A 95 -4.57 -4.43 -11.21
CA PHE A 95 -4.71 -5.80 -10.72
C PHE A 95 -4.52 -6.80 -11.86
N ARG A 96 -3.70 -7.81 -11.63
CA ARG A 96 -3.48 -8.96 -12.51
C ARG A 96 -3.78 -10.25 -11.76
N GLY A 97 -5.04 -10.66 -11.77
CA GLY A 97 -5.50 -11.75 -10.92
C GLY A 97 -5.48 -11.35 -9.44
N ARG A 98 -4.62 -12.01 -8.64
CA ARG A 98 -4.39 -11.69 -7.23
C ARG A 98 -3.26 -10.68 -7.04
N ASP A 99 -2.36 -10.58 -8.00
CA ASP A 99 -1.23 -9.67 -7.98
C ASP A 99 -1.68 -8.24 -8.25
N TRP A 100 -0.94 -7.28 -7.72
CA TRP A 100 -1.25 -5.88 -7.93
C TRP A 100 -0.01 -4.98 -7.92
N ALA A 101 -0.09 -3.90 -8.67
CA ALA A 101 0.84 -2.79 -8.57
C ALA A 101 0.08 -1.50 -8.26
N LEU A 102 0.66 -0.66 -7.40
CA LEU A 102 0.13 0.64 -7.01
C LEU A 102 1.17 1.71 -7.30
N VAL A 103 0.80 2.69 -8.10
CA VAL A 103 1.66 3.82 -8.48
C VAL A 103 1.09 5.09 -7.85
N ILE A 104 1.88 5.75 -7.00
CA ILE A 104 1.46 6.95 -6.26
C ILE A 104 2.52 8.05 -6.41
N PRO A 105 2.14 9.29 -6.80
CA PRO A 105 3.05 10.42 -6.74
C PRO A 105 3.34 10.79 -5.27
N HIS A 106 4.62 10.78 -4.87
CA HIS A 106 4.98 11.15 -3.49
C HIS A 106 4.67 12.63 -3.22
N PRO A 107 4.00 12.98 -2.09
CA PRO A 107 3.52 14.34 -1.87
C PRO A 107 4.63 15.33 -1.47
N GLN A 108 5.79 14.87 -1.02
CA GLN A 108 6.87 15.72 -0.48
C GLN A 108 8.24 15.49 -1.14
N GLU A 109 8.36 14.54 -2.06
CA GLU A 109 9.61 14.21 -2.74
C GLU A 109 9.41 14.16 -4.25
N PRO A 110 10.44 14.48 -5.07
CA PRO A 110 10.35 14.43 -6.54
C PRO A 110 10.45 13.00 -7.06
N VAL A 111 9.58 12.12 -6.57
CA VAL A 111 9.49 10.73 -6.97
C VAL A 111 8.03 10.31 -7.21
N VAL A 112 7.86 9.31 -8.05
CA VAL A 112 6.66 8.48 -8.13
C VAL A 112 7.02 7.14 -7.51
N ARG A 113 6.23 6.70 -6.56
CA ARG A 113 6.42 5.47 -5.81
C ARG A 113 5.61 4.34 -6.41
N VAL A 114 6.26 3.21 -6.64
CA VAL A 114 5.65 1.98 -7.13
C VAL A 114 5.69 0.94 -6.01
N TRP A 115 4.54 0.39 -5.70
CA TRP A 115 4.38 -0.77 -4.83
C TRP A 115 3.89 -1.93 -5.68
N ALA A 116 4.37 -3.14 -5.42
CA ALA A 116 3.85 -4.34 -6.05
C ALA A 116 3.84 -5.51 -5.08
N GLU A 117 2.85 -6.37 -5.23
CA GLU A 117 2.72 -7.62 -4.50
C GLU A 117 2.27 -8.72 -5.46
N ALA A 118 2.91 -9.87 -5.38
CA ALA A 118 2.56 -11.09 -6.09
C ALA A 118 2.66 -12.30 -5.15
N ASP A 119 2.28 -13.47 -5.66
CA ASP A 119 2.28 -14.72 -4.87
C ASP A 119 3.68 -15.13 -4.38
N ASP A 120 4.76 -14.59 -4.99
CA ASP A 120 6.14 -14.86 -4.60
C ASP A 120 7.06 -13.61 -4.71
N PRO A 121 8.26 -13.65 -4.09
CA PRO A 121 9.17 -12.50 -4.09
C PRO A 121 9.72 -12.12 -5.46
N GLU A 122 9.82 -13.06 -6.40
CA GLU A 122 10.36 -12.80 -7.74
C GLU A 122 9.28 -12.11 -8.60
N GLY A 123 8.05 -12.60 -8.55
CA GLY A 123 6.89 -11.98 -9.19
C GLY A 123 6.68 -10.54 -8.71
N SER A 124 6.79 -10.31 -7.39
CA SER A 124 6.68 -8.96 -6.82
C SER A 124 7.77 -8.02 -7.33
N ARG A 125 9.02 -8.47 -7.38
CA ARG A 125 10.14 -7.68 -7.94
C ARG A 125 9.96 -7.41 -9.42
N SER A 126 9.55 -8.42 -10.20
CA SER A 126 9.31 -8.29 -11.63
C SER A 126 8.21 -7.28 -11.93
N MET A 127 7.08 -7.38 -11.24
CA MET A 127 5.98 -6.44 -11.38
C MET A 127 6.37 -5.01 -10.96
N ALA A 128 7.09 -4.85 -9.84
CA ALA A 128 7.58 -3.54 -9.42
C ALA A 128 8.53 -2.92 -10.45
N ALA A 129 9.44 -3.72 -11.02
CA ALA A 129 10.36 -3.27 -12.07
C ALA A 129 9.63 -2.88 -13.36
N GLU A 130 8.63 -3.66 -13.79
CA GLU A 130 7.80 -3.35 -14.96
C GLU A 130 7.11 -1.99 -14.81
N PHE A 131 6.42 -1.76 -13.68
CA PHE A 131 5.73 -0.50 -13.45
C PHE A 131 6.69 0.68 -13.22
N ALA A 132 7.86 0.44 -12.63
CA ALA A 132 8.91 1.45 -12.52
C ALA A 132 9.43 1.88 -13.91
N ALA A 133 9.73 0.92 -14.78
CA ALA A 133 10.12 1.19 -16.17
C ALA A 133 9.01 1.94 -16.94
N LEU A 134 7.75 1.58 -16.72
CA LEU A 134 6.61 2.29 -17.31
C LEU A 134 6.55 3.75 -16.84
N VAL A 135 6.77 4.02 -15.56
CA VAL A 135 6.84 5.41 -15.03
C VAL A 135 8.00 6.19 -15.68
N GLU A 136 9.16 5.55 -15.85
CA GLU A 136 10.32 6.16 -16.51
C GLU A 136 10.02 6.50 -17.98
N GLU A 137 9.41 5.57 -18.74
CA GLU A 137 8.97 5.80 -20.12
C GLU A 137 8.00 6.97 -20.23
N LEU A 138 7.00 7.03 -19.34
CA LEU A 138 5.94 8.05 -19.37
C LEU A 138 6.40 9.43 -18.88
N ARG A 139 7.51 9.47 -18.16
CA ARG A 139 8.14 10.72 -17.73
C ARG A 139 8.69 11.53 -18.91
N GLY A 140 9.17 10.88 -19.95
CA GLY A 140 9.74 11.49 -21.18
C GLY A 140 11.22 11.72 -21.06
#